data_a9cf90746d948780992648a76fe188c0
#
_entry.id   a9cf90746d948780992648a76fe188c0
#
_cell.length_a   1.000
_cell.length_b   1.000
_cell.length_c   1.000
_cell.angle_alpha   90.00
_cell.angle_beta   90.00
_cell.angle_gamma   90.00
#
_symmetry.space_group_name_H-M   'P 1'
#
loop_
_entity.id
_entity.type
_entity.pdbx_description
1 polymer ?
#
loop_
_entity_poly.entity_id
_entity_poly.type
_entity_poly.pdbx_seq_one_letter_code
_entity_poly.pdbx_strand_id
1 'polypeptide(L)' 'MSGDSIVRVQLQQNEGFEFQIHFAEHLPALIADEPPPLGKGNGPTPAQLLIAGVANCLSDSLTFALGKYKQQA' A
#
# COMPACT_ATOMS: atom_id res chain seq x y z
N MET A 1 16.14 3.63 3.66
CA MET A 1 15.87 2.46 2.80
C MET A 1 17.14 1.99 2.14
N SER A 2 17.26 0.69 2.03
CA SER A 2 18.38 0.11 1.34
C SER A 2 18.18 0.21 -0.17
N GLY A 3 19.21 0.64 -0.91
CA GLY A 3 19.16 0.68 -2.36
C GLY A 3 19.17 -0.69 -3.02
N ASP A 4 19.45 -1.73 -2.23
CA ASP A 4 19.53 -3.11 -2.75
C ASP A 4 18.21 -3.85 -2.64
N SER A 5 17.20 -3.24 -2.03
CA SER A 5 15.90 -3.90 -1.84
C SER A 5 15.12 -3.96 -3.15
N ILE A 6 14.57 -5.13 -3.43
CA ILE A 6 13.66 -5.31 -4.55
C ILE A 6 12.26 -5.40 -4.01
N VAL A 7 11.38 -4.55 -4.52
CA VAL A 7 9.98 -4.56 -4.13
C VAL A 7 9.18 -5.21 -5.25
N ARG A 8 8.43 -6.25 -4.89
CA ARG A 8 7.58 -6.96 -5.84
C ARG A 8 6.16 -6.97 -5.36
N VAL A 9 5.26 -6.72 -6.28
CA VAL A 9 3.84 -6.76 -6.04
C VAL A 9 3.22 -7.53 -7.19
N GLN A 10 2.35 -8.48 -6.86
CA GLN A 10 1.66 -9.28 -7.86
C GLN A 10 0.18 -8.96 -7.82
N LEU A 11 -0.41 -8.80 -8.98
CA LEU A 11 -1.83 -8.53 -9.11
C LEU A 11 -2.49 -9.70 -9.83
N GLN A 12 -3.65 -10.09 -9.32
CA GLN A 12 -4.46 -11.12 -9.94
C GLN A 12 -5.87 -10.57 -10.09
N GLN A 13 -6.34 -10.51 -11.33
CA GLN A 13 -7.69 -10.05 -11.59
C GLN A 13 -8.69 -11.11 -11.12
N ASN A 14 -9.62 -10.69 -10.28
CA ASN A 14 -10.73 -11.56 -9.87
C ASN A 14 -11.86 -11.44 -10.88
N GLU A 15 -12.37 -10.24 -11.05
CA GLU A 15 -13.50 -9.98 -11.93
C GLU A 15 -13.57 -8.47 -12.19
N GLY A 16 -13.64 -8.08 -13.46
CA GLY A 16 -13.78 -6.67 -13.80
C GLY A 16 -12.66 -5.81 -13.22
N PHE A 17 -13.03 -4.89 -12.37
CA PHE A 17 -12.09 -3.96 -11.73
C PHE A 17 -11.57 -4.44 -10.39
N GLU A 18 -11.98 -5.62 -9.97
CA GLU A 18 -11.54 -6.17 -8.69
C GLU A 18 -10.28 -6.99 -8.88
N PHE A 19 -9.24 -6.63 -8.14
CA PHE A 19 -7.95 -7.31 -8.19
C PHE A 19 -7.51 -7.71 -6.79
N GLN A 20 -6.86 -8.86 -6.70
CA GLN A 20 -6.11 -9.23 -5.51
C GLN A 20 -4.69 -8.72 -5.66
N ILE A 21 -4.17 -8.10 -4.62
CA ILE A 21 -2.82 -7.58 -4.61
C ILE A 21 -2.02 -8.35 -3.56
N HIS A 22 -0.95 -9.00 -4.01
CA HIS A 22 -0.10 -9.81 -3.15
C HIS A 22 1.23 -9.09 -2.98
N PHE A 23 1.61 -8.86 -1.73
CA PHE A 23 2.83 -8.15 -1.40
C PHE A 23 3.95 -9.09 -0.99
N ALA A 24 3.63 -10.13 -0.23
CA ALA A 24 4.59 -11.13 0.24
C ALA A 24 3.81 -12.35 0.71
N GLU A 25 4.49 -13.51 0.78
CA GLU A 25 3.81 -14.75 1.16
C GLU A 25 3.21 -14.70 2.56
N HIS A 26 3.87 -14.01 3.48
CA HIS A 26 3.43 -13.93 4.86
C HIS A 26 2.37 -12.87 5.12
N LEU A 27 2.00 -12.10 4.10
CA LEU A 27 1.01 -11.03 4.23
C LEU A 27 -0.28 -11.43 3.52
N PRO A 28 -1.43 -11.15 4.12
CA PRO A 28 -2.70 -11.39 3.44
C PRO A 28 -2.81 -10.52 2.20
N ALA A 29 -3.51 -11.03 1.19
CA ALA A 29 -3.77 -10.26 -0.01
C ALA A 29 -4.74 -9.14 0.29
N LEU A 30 -4.58 -8.04 -0.43
CA LEU A 30 -5.48 -6.90 -0.38
C LEU A 30 -6.37 -6.92 -1.60
N ILE A 31 -7.65 -6.66 -1.41
CA ILE A 31 -8.59 -6.51 -2.53
C ILE A 31 -8.69 -5.04 -2.88
N ALA A 32 -8.43 -4.71 -4.14
CA ALA A 32 -8.66 -3.39 -4.69
C ALA A 32 -9.82 -3.45 -5.67
N ASP A 33 -10.62 -2.42 -5.71
CA ASP A 33 -11.79 -2.39 -6.57
C ASP A 33 -12.16 -0.92 -6.85
N GLU A 34 -13.04 -0.72 -7.79
CA GLU A 34 -13.65 0.58 -8.03
C GLU A 34 -15.04 0.59 -7.42
N PRO A 35 -15.55 1.78 -7.05
CA PRO A 35 -16.92 1.85 -6.55
C PRO A 35 -17.94 1.63 -7.66
N PRO A 36 -19.18 1.29 -7.32
CA PRO A 36 -20.24 1.21 -8.33
C PRO A 36 -20.40 2.54 -9.06
N PRO A 37 -20.76 2.52 -10.34
CA PRO A 37 -21.19 1.36 -11.14
C PRO A 37 -20.04 0.61 -11.80
N LEU A 38 -18.81 1.13 -11.78
CA LEU A 38 -17.68 0.48 -12.42
C LEU A 38 -17.33 -0.85 -11.77
N GLY A 39 -17.21 -0.85 -10.46
CA GLY A 39 -16.89 -2.03 -9.67
C GLY A 39 -17.99 -2.32 -8.67
N LYS A 40 -17.65 -3.11 -7.68
CA LYS A 40 -18.57 -3.51 -6.61
C LYS A 40 -18.25 -2.84 -5.28
N GLY A 41 -17.17 -2.08 -5.22
CA GLY A 41 -16.77 -1.44 -3.98
C GLY A 41 -16.25 -2.41 -2.93
N ASN A 42 -15.64 -3.52 -3.35
CA ASN A 42 -15.19 -4.55 -2.43
C ASN A 42 -13.84 -4.25 -1.78
N GLY A 43 -13.23 -3.16 -2.14
CA GLY A 43 -11.95 -2.77 -1.57
C GLY A 43 -11.62 -1.33 -1.92
N PRO A 44 -10.47 -0.83 -1.43
CA PRO A 44 -10.05 0.52 -1.75
C PRO A 44 -9.72 0.65 -3.23
N THR A 45 -9.86 1.88 -3.73
CA THR A 45 -9.52 2.17 -5.13
C THR A 45 -8.00 2.27 -5.29
N PRO A 46 -7.51 2.11 -6.54
CA PRO A 46 -6.08 2.35 -6.80
C PRO A 46 -5.62 3.74 -6.36
N ALA A 47 -6.46 4.76 -6.53
CA ALA A 47 -6.11 6.11 -6.10
C ALA A 47 -5.94 6.17 -4.58
N GLN A 48 -6.84 5.54 -3.83
CA GLN A 48 -6.73 5.48 -2.37
C GLN A 48 -5.46 4.74 -1.95
N LEU A 49 -5.12 3.66 -2.62
CA LEU A 49 -3.91 2.90 -2.31
C LEU A 49 -2.65 3.71 -2.58
N LEU A 50 -2.64 4.46 -3.67
CA LEU A 50 -1.51 5.31 -4.00
C LEU A 50 -1.32 6.39 -2.94
N ILE A 51 -2.39 7.07 -2.59
CA ILE A 51 -2.34 8.14 -1.59
C ILE A 51 -1.94 7.57 -0.22
N ALA A 52 -2.51 6.43 0.15
CA ALA A 52 -2.17 5.78 1.42
C ALA A 52 -0.70 5.42 1.48
N GLY A 53 -0.14 4.90 0.38
CA GLY A 53 1.27 4.55 0.32
C GLY A 53 2.18 5.77 0.49
N VAL A 54 1.86 6.85 -0.21
CA VAL A 54 2.62 8.09 -0.11
C VAL A 54 2.53 8.67 1.29
N ALA A 55 1.33 8.75 1.84
CA ALA A 55 1.11 9.29 3.19
C ALA A 55 1.83 8.45 4.24
N ASN A 56 1.78 7.14 4.10
CA ASN A 56 2.46 6.23 5.02
C ASN A 56 3.98 6.42 4.95
N CYS A 57 4.51 6.56 3.75
CA CYS A 57 5.94 6.77 3.56
C CYS A 57 6.40 8.07 4.22
N LEU A 58 5.64 9.14 4.03
CA LEU A 58 5.94 10.43 4.66
C LEU A 58 5.84 10.34 6.19
N SER A 59 4.84 9.62 6.69
CA SER A 59 4.66 9.43 8.12
C SER A 59 5.81 8.62 8.73
N ASP A 60 6.28 7.61 8.01
CA ASP A 60 7.43 6.83 8.44
C ASP A 60 8.68 7.68 8.53
N SER A 61 8.89 8.55 7.54
CA SER A 61 10.03 9.47 7.53
C SER A 61 9.98 10.42 8.72
N LEU A 62 8.80 10.96 9.00
CA LEU A 62 8.62 11.85 10.14
C LEU A 62 8.85 11.11 11.46
N THR A 63 8.30 9.92 11.58
CA THR A 63 8.47 9.08 12.76
C THR A 63 9.95 8.79 13.01
N PHE A 64 10.68 8.45 11.96
CA PHE A 64 12.11 8.20 12.05
C PHE A 64 12.85 9.46 12.51
N ALA A 65 12.54 10.60 11.91
CA ALA A 65 13.19 11.86 12.26
C ALA A 65 12.92 12.25 13.70
N LEU A 66 11.67 12.11 14.16
CA LEU A 66 11.31 12.43 15.54
C LEU A 66 11.98 11.49 16.53
N GLY A 67 12.06 10.21 16.21
CA GLY A 67 12.73 9.23 17.07
C GLY A 67 14.21 9.55 17.18
N LYS A 68 14.86 9.89 16.07
CA LYS A 68 16.26 10.27 16.06
C LYS A 68 16.50 11.54 16.89
N TYR A 69 15.62 12.52 16.74
CA TYR A 69 15.70 13.76 17.47
C TYR A 69 15.60 13.51 18.98
N LYS A 70 14.68 12.67 19.40
CA LYS A 70 14.53 12.31 20.82
C LYS A 70 15.77 11.64 21.39
N GLN A 71 16.44 10.84 20.60
CA GLN A 71 17.63 10.15 21.05
C GLN A 71 18.80 11.08 21.31
N GLN A 72 18.81 12.22 20.66
CA GLN A 72 19.85 13.23 20.83
C GLN A 72 19.57 14.18 22.00
N ALA A 73 18.35 14.22 22.43
CA ALA A 73 17.97 15.05 23.57
C ALA A 73 18.25 14.32 24.86
#